data_56d9c977e8f73f3e7ac7bdb614689817
#
_entry.id   56d9c977e8f73f3e7ac7bdb614689817
#
_cell.length_a   1.000
_cell.length_b   1.000
_cell.length_c   1.000
_cell.angle_alpha   90.00
_cell.angle_beta   90.00
_cell.angle_gamma   90.00
#
_symmetry.space_group_name_H-M   'P 1'
#
loop_
_entity.id
_entity.type
_entity.pdbx_description
1 polymer ?
#
loop_
_entity_poly.entity_id
_entity_poly.type
_entity_poly.pdbx_seq_one_letter_code
_entity_poly.pdbx_strand_id
1 'polypeptide(L)'
;MAAPTAPRKNFITRDHRYVYLGGSFIALLGLGMFYSAPSPYSFIPAQSVFGTALAAICWFFLGVSAMALLVKWAYWNNYSSTIMKRPLIVRVSRYLSYLDAAACALLVLDRFILKLAYIINVAIHADSNPTDTLSMMAYMAYNQRSLFAIGISYTVRLALFGTAIAFVLALLMVFLRIQEPDKRDNDFVKFLKIVANKFSRFYIFVIRGTPMMVQSLILYNAVFGLFKRTGMSVSDINRVWPLFLAGLVTVSLNSTAYLAEVLRGGILAVDAGQMEAARSLGMTHWQAMRKVVFPQAIKNSLPAIGNEFIINIQDSSVLCVVGVSDLMFMTRSVAGIYYKGTECYLIAAIVYLFLTYLSSLLLKAITGKMTAPDNTKRHQGNQTADLGLPSSN
;
A
#
# COMPACT_ATOMS: atom_id res chain seq x y z
N MET A 1 35.42 -15.17 6.13
CA MET A 1 35.13 -13.84 6.70
C MET A 1 34.65 -12.91 5.58
N ALA A 2 33.36 -12.71 5.46
CA ALA A 2 32.75 -11.74 4.51
C ALA A 2 32.73 -10.37 5.19
N ALA A 3 33.36 -9.37 4.57
CA ALA A 3 33.37 -7.99 5.07
C ALA A 3 31.94 -7.44 5.15
N PRO A 4 31.61 -6.62 6.16
CA PRO A 4 30.29 -6.05 6.33
C PRO A 4 29.94 -5.17 5.13
N THR A 5 28.86 -5.52 4.43
CA THR A 5 28.34 -4.76 3.29
C THR A 5 27.92 -3.37 3.74
N ALA A 6 28.62 -2.35 3.28
CA ALA A 6 28.25 -0.95 3.50
C ALA A 6 26.82 -0.67 3.05
N PRO A 7 26.08 0.22 3.74
CA PRO A 7 24.67 0.45 3.50
C PRO A 7 24.39 0.85 2.05
N ARG A 8 23.42 0.16 1.42
CA ARG A 8 23.03 0.28 0.00
C ARG A 8 22.60 1.70 -0.44
N LYS A 9 22.42 2.65 0.48
CA LYS A 9 21.93 4.02 0.20
C LYS A 9 22.75 4.83 -0.80
N ASN A 10 24.01 4.44 -1.08
CA ASN A 10 24.90 5.19 -1.97
C ASN A 10 25.25 4.47 -3.27
N PHE A 11 24.55 3.39 -3.60
CA PHE A 11 24.89 2.57 -4.77
C PHE A 11 24.74 3.34 -6.09
N ILE A 12 23.62 4.03 -6.28
CA ILE A 12 23.33 4.81 -7.50
C ILE A 12 24.31 5.97 -7.67
N THR A 13 24.73 6.60 -6.57
CA THR A 13 25.65 7.76 -6.61
C THR A 13 27.14 7.39 -6.62
N ARG A 14 27.50 6.15 -6.29
CA ARG A 14 28.90 5.68 -6.29
C ARG A 14 29.30 4.97 -7.57
N ASP A 15 28.39 4.26 -8.22
CA ASP A 15 28.71 3.54 -9.45
C ASP A 15 28.42 4.41 -10.68
N HIS A 16 29.47 4.88 -11.34
CA HIS A 16 29.40 5.75 -12.54
C HIS A 16 28.59 5.11 -13.71
N ARG A 17 28.46 3.78 -13.75
CA ARG A 17 27.68 3.08 -14.78
C ARG A 17 26.18 3.46 -14.69
N TYR A 18 25.65 3.63 -13.49
CA TYR A 18 24.27 4.06 -13.29
C TYR A 18 24.05 5.56 -13.55
N VAL A 19 25.10 6.37 -13.39
CA VAL A 19 25.05 7.80 -13.75
C VAL A 19 24.74 7.97 -15.24
N TYR A 20 25.40 7.22 -16.11
CA TYR A 20 25.16 7.32 -17.55
C TYR A 20 23.80 6.76 -17.96
N LEU A 21 23.40 5.57 -17.46
CA LEU A 21 22.09 4.99 -17.78
C LEU A 21 20.92 5.83 -17.24
N GLY A 22 20.99 6.20 -15.96
CA GLY A 22 19.95 7.01 -15.33
C GLY A 22 19.85 8.41 -15.94
N GLY A 23 20.99 9.05 -16.17
CA GLY A 23 21.04 10.36 -16.80
C GLY A 23 20.55 10.33 -18.26
N SER A 24 20.82 9.28 -19.04
CA SER A 24 20.28 9.12 -20.39
C SER A 24 18.76 9.07 -20.41
N PHE A 25 18.17 8.33 -19.45
CA PHE A 25 16.72 8.27 -19.32
C PHE A 25 16.13 9.65 -18.97
N ILE A 26 16.77 10.36 -18.03
CA ILE A 26 16.38 11.72 -17.64
C ILE A 26 16.49 12.68 -18.83
N ALA A 27 17.60 12.64 -19.60
CA ALA A 27 17.81 13.47 -20.76
C ALA A 27 16.77 13.21 -21.86
N LEU A 28 16.43 11.94 -22.14
CA LEU A 28 15.37 11.58 -23.10
C LEU A 28 14.01 12.12 -22.66
N LEU A 29 13.69 12.02 -21.38
CA LEU A 29 12.46 12.58 -20.81
C LEU A 29 12.45 14.11 -20.94
N GLY A 30 13.55 14.80 -20.64
CA GLY A 30 13.69 16.24 -20.83
C GLY A 30 13.48 16.67 -22.28
N LEU A 31 14.09 15.95 -23.22
CA LEU A 31 13.89 16.22 -24.67
C LEU A 31 12.46 15.96 -25.11
N GLY A 32 11.83 14.88 -24.65
CA GLY A 32 10.42 14.62 -24.92
C GLY A 32 9.52 15.76 -24.42
N MET A 33 9.83 16.33 -23.25
CA MET A 33 9.14 17.51 -22.73
C MET A 33 9.41 18.76 -23.57
N PHE A 34 10.65 19.01 -23.98
CA PHE A 34 11.00 20.17 -24.80
C PHE A 34 10.24 20.22 -26.13
N TYR A 35 10.09 19.07 -26.82
CA TYR A 35 9.34 18.96 -28.07
C TYR A 35 7.82 18.96 -27.90
N SER A 36 7.31 18.89 -26.67
CA SER A 36 5.87 19.00 -26.42
C SER A 36 5.39 20.46 -26.53
N ALA A 37 4.14 20.66 -26.97
CA ALA A 37 3.56 21.99 -27.11
C ALA A 37 3.49 22.74 -25.75
N PRO A 38 3.93 24.00 -25.69
CA PRO A 38 3.83 24.83 -24.49
C PRO A 38 2.36 25.14 -24.16
N SER A 39 2.07 25.29 -22.88
CA SER A 39 0.77 25.78 -22.40
C SER A 39 0.79 27.30 -22.25
N PRO A 40 -0.37 27.97 -22.14
CA PRO A 40 -0.42 29.40 -21.82
C PRO A 40 0.23 29.79 -20.48
N TYR A 41 0.41 28.81 -19.56
CA TYR A 41 1.13 29.02 -18.29
C TYR A 41 2.63 28.78 -18.40
N SER A 42 3.12 28.37 -19.58
CA SER A 42 4.53 28.07 -19.80
C SER A 42 5.38 29.36 -19.69
N PHE A 43 6.46 29.30 -18.88
CA PHE A 43 7.45 30.36 -18.80
C PHE A 43 8.61 30.17 -19.80
N ILE A 44 8.67 29.00 -20.49
CA ILE A 44 9.63 28.70 -21.54
C ILE A 44 8.91 28.72 -22.89
N PRO A 45 8.96 29.84 -23.66
CA PRO A 45 8.35 29.88 -25.00
C PRO A 45 8.94 28.84 -25.93
N ALA A 46 8.17 28.39 -26.94
CA ALA A 46 8.55 27.33 -27.86
C ALA A 46 9.90 27.52 -28.57
N GLN A 47 10.29 28.77 -28.82
CA GLN A 47 11.54 29.15 -29.50
C GLN A 47 12.45 30.02 -28.66
N SER A 48 12.43 29.88 -27.32
CA SER A 48 13.28 30.67 -26.44
C SER A 48 14.72 30.15 -26.44
N VAL A 49 15.67 31.09 -26.38
CA VAL A 49 17.10 30.76 -26.19
C VAL A 49 17.32 29.93 -24.92
N PHE A 50 16.54 30.19 -23.87
CA PHE A 50 16.62 29.45 -22.62
C PHE A 50 16.15 27.99 -22.79
N GLY A 51 15.02 27.76 -23.49
CA GLY A 51 14.53 26.42 -23.76
C GLY A 51 15.49 25.60 -24.63
N THR A 52 16.05 26.22 -25.68
CA THR A 52 17.04 25.56 -26.52
C THR A 52 18.35 25.27 -25.78
N ALA A 53 18.75 26.11 -24.84
CA ALA A 53 19.91 25.86 -23.98
C ALA A 53 19.67 24.64 -23.05
N LEU A 54 18.48 24.52 -22.45
CA LEU A 54 18.12 23.35 -21.62
C LEU A 54 18.10 22.06 -22.47
N ALA A 55 17.52 22.09 -23.67
CA ALA A 55 17.53 20.96 -24.59
C ALA A 55 18.96 20.60 -25.05
N ALA A 56 19.82 21.59 -25.29
CA ALA A 56 21.22 21.37 -25.64
C ALA A 56 22.01 20.66 -24.53
N ILE A 57 21.71 20.98 -23.26
CA ILE A 57 22.29 20.26 -22.12
C ILE A 57 21.89 18.78 -22.16
N CYS A 58 20.62 18.47 -22.38
CA CYS A 58 20.13 17.09 -22.47
C CYS A 58 20.77 16.36 -23.67
N TRP A 59 20.83 16.98 -24.84
CA TRP A 59 21.50 16.42 -26.04
C TRP A 59 23.00 16.18 -25.80
N PHE A 60 23.69 17.13 -25.18
CA PHE A 60 25.10 17.00 -24.83
C PHE A 60 25.32 15.81 -23.90
N PHE A 61 24.49 15.68 -22.85
CA PHE A 61 24.58 14.57 -21.92
C PHE A 61 24.32 13.21 -22.60
N LEU A 62 23.36 13.13 -23.50
CA LEU A 62 23.11 11.92 -24.30
C LEU A 62 24.34 11.54 -25.16
N GLY A 63 24.98 12.52 -25.80
CA GLY A 63 26.19 12.30 -26.57
C GLY A 63 27.34 11.75 -25.71
N VAL A 64 27.58 12.35 -24.54
CA VAL A 64 28.58 11.89 -23.58
C VAL A 64 28.25 10.47 -23.07
N SER A 65 26.98 10.21 -22.80
CA SER A 65 26.51 8.89 -22.34
C SER A 65 26.66 7.82 -23.41
N ALA A 66 26.30 8.13 -24.66
CA ALA A 66 26.48 7.22 -25.80
C ALA A 66 27.97 6.86 -26.00
N MET A 67 28.84 7.87 -25.94
CA MET A 67 30.28 7.68 -26.04
C MET A 67 30.80 6.78 -24.90
N ALA A 68 30.34 7.01 -23.66
CA ALA A 68 30.71 6.19 -22.50
C ALA A 68 30.24 4.73 -22.63
N LEU A 69 29.06 4.50 -23.20
CA LEU A 69 28.54 3.16 -23.46
C LEU A 69 29.32 2.44 -24.57
N LEU A 70 29.69 3.14 -25.65
CA LEU A 70 30.54 2.60 -26.72
C LEU A 70 31.92 2.21 -26.20
N VAL A 71 32.56 3.07 -25.40
CA VAL A 71 33.84 2.74 -24.75
C VAL A 71 33.72 1.52 -23.83
N LYS A 72 32.61 1.42 -23.09
CA LYS A 72 32.34 0.27 -22.25
C LYS A 72 32.16 -1.01 -23.07
N TRP A 73 31.49 -0.94 -24.20
CA TRP A 73 31.28 -2.08 -25.10
C TRP A 73 32.60 -2.53 -25.75
N ALA A 74 33.39 -1.59 -26.22
CA ALA A 74 34.70 -1.87 -26.82
C ALA A 74 35.73 -2.47 -25.83
N TYR A 75 35.70 -2.04 -24.56
CA TYR A 75 36.62 -2.48 -23.52
C TYR A 75 35.91 -3.32 -22.43
N TRP A 76 35.02 -4.23 -22.83
CA TRP A 76 34.20 -5.01 -21.90
C TRP A 76 34.98 -5.72 -20.80
N ASN A 77 36.07 -6.40 -21.14
CA ASN A 77 36.91 -7.17 -20.19
C ASN A 77 37.87 -6.28 -19.39
N ASN A 78 38.32 -5.15 -19.93
CA ASN A 78 39.32 -4.28 -19.34
C ASN A 78 38.81 -2.88 -19.01
N TYR A 79 37.54 -2.76 -18.74
CA TYR A 79 36.92 -1.46 -18.43
C TYR A 79 37.57 -0.75 -17.22
N SER A 80 38.18 -1.51 -16.30
CA SER A 80 38.88 -0.95 -15.15
C SER A 80 40.11 -0.10 -15.50
N SER A 81 40.76 -0.31 -16.66
CA SER A 81 41.90 0.44 -17.14
C SER A 81 41.52 1.65 -18.02
N THR A 82 40.27 1.83 -18.33
CA THR A 82 39.83 2.92 -19.22
C THR A 82 39.84 4.29 -18.54
N ILE A 83 40.01 5.33 -19.35
CA ILE A 83 39.97 6.75 -18.93
C ILE A 83 38.70 7.09 -18.17
N MET A 84 37.57 6.42 -18.48
CA MET A 84 36.27 6.62 -17.85
C MET A 84 36.22 6.34 -16.34
N LYS A 85 37.16 5.56 -15.80
CA LYS A 85 37.31 5.30 -14.36
C LYS A 85 38.20 6.30 -13.62
N ARG A 86 38.82 7.24 -14.32
CA ARG A 86 39.62 8.28 -13.65
C ARG A 86 38.72 9.11 -12.72
N PRO A 87 39.17 9.40 -11.48
CA PRO A 87 38.34 10.07 -10.48
C PRO A 87 37.84 11.46 -10.94
N LEU A 88 38.65 12.16 -11.75
CA LEU A 88 38.24 13.43 -12.34
C LEU A 88 37.04 13.27 -13.28
N ILE A 89 37.08 12.29 -14.20
CA ILE A 89 36.03 12.04 -15.19
C ILE A 89 34.74 11.58 -14.50
N VAL A 90 34.83 10.71 -13.49
CA VAL A 90 33.70 10.30 -12.68
C VAL A 90 33.07 11.48 -11.94
N ARG A 91 33.88 12.41 -11.45
CA ARG A 91 33.38 13.64 -10.80
C ARG A 91 32.67 14.56 -11.80
N VAL A 92 33.31 14.82 -12.93
CA VAL A 92 32.75 15.66 -14.00
C VAL A 92 31.44 15.08 -14.53
N SER A 93 31.39 13.77 -14.83
CA SER A 93 30.16 13.13 -15.32
C SER A 93 29.01 13.17 -14.29
N ARG A 94 29.33 13.17 -12.99
CA ARG A 94 28.33 13.33 -11.94
C ARG A 94 27.77 14.76 -11.93
N TYR A 95 28.60 15.79 -12.04
CA TYR A 95 28.11 17.16 -12.12
C TYR A 95 27.31 17.42 -13.39
N LEU A 96 27.73 16.84 -14.54
CA LEU A 96 26.97 16.88 -15.76
C LEU A 96 25.59 16.21 -15.62
N SER A 97 25.52 15.07 -14.91
CA SER A 97 24.23 14.42 -14.67
C SER A 97 23.30 15.23 -13.74
N TYR A 98 23.85 15.99 -12.79
CA TYR A 98 23.03 16.91 -11.99
C TYR A 98 22.54 18.09 -12.81
N LEU A 99 23.36 18.62 -13.72
CA LEU A 99 22.95 19.68 -14.61
C LEU A 99 21.85 19.21 -15.58
N ASP A 100 21.99 18.01 -16.14
CA ASP A 100 20.97 17.36 -16.97
C ASP A 100 19.67 17.13 -16.19
N ALA A 101 19.75 16.61 -14.96
CA ALA A 101 18.58 16.43 -14.10
C ALA A 101 17.89 17.76 -13.76
N ALA A 102 18.64 18.84 -13.52
CA ALA A 102 18.08 20.16 -13.30
C ALA A 102 17.40 20.72 -14.55
N ALA A 103 18.03 20.58 -15.73
CA ALA A 103 17.44 20.97 -17.00
C ALA A 103 16.14 20.21 -17.30
N CYS A 104 16.15 18.89 -17.10
CA CYS A 104 14.98 18.04 -17.23
C CYS A 104 13.87 18.44 -16.24
N ALA A 105 14.20 18.70 -14.97
CA ALA A 105 13.23 19.11 -13.95
C ALA A 105 12.54 20.44 -14.34
N LEU A 106 13.28 21.41 -14.88
CA LEU A 106 12.71 22.67 -15.37
C LEU A 106 11.78 22.44 -16.57
N LEU A 107 12.17 21.59 -17.51
CA LEU A 107 11.33 21.24 -18.66
C LEU A 107 10.06 20.47 -18.25
N VAL A 108 10.17 19.55 -17.30
CA VAL A 108 9.01 18.82 -16.74
C VAL A 108 8.09 19.79 -15.98
N LEU A 109 8.64 20.70 -15.19
CA LEU A 109 7.85 21.72 -14.49
C LEU A 109 7.07 22.56 -15.51
N ASP A 110 7.72 23.06 -16.54
CA ASP A 110 7.11 23.94 -17.53
C ASP A 110 6.10 23.22 -18.43
N ARG A 111 6.49 22.07 -19.01
CA ARG A 111 5.71 21.39 -20.05
C ARG A 111 4.68 20.41 -19.50
N PHE A 112 4.90 19.87 -18.31
CA PHE A 112 3.97 18.92 -17.68
C PHE A 112 3.18 19.55 -16.54
N ILE A 113 3.86 20.08 -15.52
CA ILE A 113 3.17 20.56 -14.31
C ILE A 113 2.35 21.81 -14.61
N LEU A 114 2.92 22.81 -15.26
CA LEU A 114 2.17 24.03 -15.58
C LEU A 114 1.09 23.80 -16.64
N LYS A 115 1.33 22.89 -17.59
CA LYS A 115 0.29 22.47 -18.55
C LYS A 115 -0.86 21.76 -17.83
N LEU A 116 -0.58 20.86 -16.89
CA LEU A 116 -1.59 20.22 -16.09
C LEU A 116 -2.39 21.22 -15.26
N ALA A 117 -1.70 22.16 -14.62
CA ALA A 117 -2.35 23.24 -13.85
C ALA A 117 -3.26 24.11 -14.76
N TYR A 118 -2.83 24.45 -15.96
CA TYR A 118 -3.64 25.17 -16.94
C TYR A 118 -4.89 24.37 -17.33
N ILE A 119 -4.74 23.10 -17.70
CA ILE A 119 -5.85 22.21 -18.07
C ILE A 119 -6.86 22.10 -16.93
N ILE A 120 -6.41 21.91 -15.70
CA ILE A 120 -7.26 21.83 -14.52
C ILE A 120 -8.00 23.16 -14.30
N ASN A 121 -7.30 24.28 -14.37
CA ASN A 121 -7.93 25.58 -14.18
C ASN A 121 -9.00 25.89 -15.23
N VAL A 122 -8.72 25.65 -16.49
CA VAL A 122 -9.70 25.83 -17.59
C VAL A 122 -10.88 24.88 -17.44
N ALA A 123 -10.63 23.63 -17.08
CA ALA A 123 -11.68 22.64 -16.91
C ALA A 123 -12.64 22.97 -15.74
N ILE A 124 -12.10 23.46 -14.62
CA ILE A 124 -12.90 23.83 -13.44
C ILE A 124 -13.87 25.00 -13.74
N HIS A 125 -13.47 25.93 -14.61
CA HIS A 125 -14.25 27.10 -14.99
C HIS A 125 -15.02 26.95 -16.31
N ALA A 126 -15.03 25.74 -16.88
CA ALA A 126 -15.75 25.49 -18.13
C ALA A 126 -17.27 25.47 -17.93
N ASP A 127 -18.00 26.20 -18.78
CA ASP A 127 -19.47 26.22 -18.77
C ASP A 127 -20.13 24.99 -19.40
N SER A 128 -19.36 24.21 -20.14
CA SER A 128 -19.81 22.98 -20.81
C SER A 128 -18.82 21.83 -20.64
N ASN A 129 -19.30 20.61 -20.89
CA ASN A 129 -18.49 19.41 -20.77
C ASN A 129 -17.28 19.45 -21.73
N PRO A 130 -16.03 19.42 -21.24
CA PRO A 130 -14.85 19.35 -22.08
C PRO A 130 -14.83 18.07 -22.93
N THR A 131 -14.26 18.16 -24.13
CA THR A 131 -14.12 17.00 -25.05
C THR A 131 -12.88 16.15 -24.75
N ASP A 132 -11.86 16.76 -24.19
CA ASP A 132 -10.59 16.15 -23.84
C ASP A 132 -10.69 15.34 -22.54
N THR A 133 -10.15 14.12 -22.53
CA THR A 133 -10.24 13.19 -21.39
C THR A 133 -9.71 13.81 -20.09
N LEU A 134 -8.55 14.47 -20.11
CA LEU A 134 -7.92 15.00 -18.90
C LEU A 134 -8.71 16.21 -18.35
N SER A 135 -9.15 17.11 -19.23
CA SER A 135 -10.02 18.23 -18.85
C SER A 135 -11.36 17.74 -18.34
N MET A 136 -11.95 16.71 -18.96
CA MET A 136 -13.20 16.09 -18.51
C MET A 136 -13.08 15.45 -17.14
N MET A 137 -11.97 14.77 -16.86
CA MET A 137 -11.70 14.22 -15.53
C MET A 137 -11.63 15.33 -14.47
N ALA A 138 -10.89 16.42 -14.73
CA ALA A 138 -10.79 17.56 -13.82
C ALA A 138 -12.15 18.24 -13.58
N TYR A 139 -12.92 18.43 -14.66
CA TYR A 139 -14.29 18.98 -14.62
C TYR A 139 -15.21 18.15 -13.74
N MET A 140 -15.29 16.83 -13.98
CA MET A 140 -16.14 15.92 -13.21
C MET A 140 -15.70 15.81 -11.75
N ALA A 141 -14.39 15.70 -11.50
CA ALA A 141 -13.85 15.63 -10.14
C ALA A 141 -14.22 16.88 -9.31
N TYR A 142 -14.16 18.04 -9.92
CA TYR A 142 -14.53 19.31 -9.27
C TYR A 142 -16.03 19.46 -9.07
N ASN A 143 -16.83 19.28 -10.13
CA ASN A 143 -18.28 19.48 -10.06
C ASN A 143 -18.99 18.43 -9.20
N GLN A 144 -18.49 17.21 -9.16
CA GLN A 144 -19.04 16.12 -8.34
C GLN A 144 -18.21 15.82 -7.08
N ARG A 145 -17.40 16.78 -6.62
CA ARG A 145 -16.55 16.62 -5.44
C ARG A 145 -17.29 16.16 -4.18
N SER A 146 -18.56 16.57 -4.03
CA SER A 146 -19.42 16.15 -2.92
C SER A 146 -19.73 14.65 -2.97
N LEU A 147 -20.05 14.10 -4.13
CA LEU A 147 -20.31 12.68 -4.31
C LEU A 147 -19.02 11.85 -4.07
N PHE A 148 -17.90 12.28 -4.63
CA PHE A 148 -16.62 11.62 -4.36
C PHE A 148 -16.22 11.69 -2.88
N ALA A 149 -16.43 12.83 -2.20
CA ALA A 149 -16.17 12.97 -0.77
C ALA A 149 -17.04 12.04 0.08
N ILE A 150 -18.33 11.90 -0.25
CA ILE A 150 -19.24 10.93 0.39
C ILE A 150 -18.68 9.53 0.18
N GLY A 151 -18.37 9.14 -1.06
CA GLY A 151 -17.82 7.83 -1.38
C GLY A 151 -16.52 7.51 -0.64
N ILE A 152 -15.58 8.44 -0.61
CA ILE A 152 -14.32 8.32 0.16
C ILE A 152 -14.62 8.10 1.65
N SER A 153 -15.53 8.90 2.21
CA SER A 153 -15.90 8.79 3.63
C SER A 153 -16.50 7.41 3.97
N TYR A 154 -17.37 6.88 3.13
CA TYR A 154 -17.96 5.54 3.31
C TYR A 154 -16.91 4.45 3.18
N THR A 155 -16.06 4.51 2.15
CA THR A 155 -14.92 3.56 1.94
C THR A 155 -14.00 3.52 3.16
N VAL A 156 -13.55 4.68 3.65
CA VAL A 156 -12.65 4.74 4.81
C VAL A 156 -13.32 4.24 6.09
N ARG A 157 -14.60 4.59 6.31
CA ARG A 157 -15.36 4.09 7.47
C ARG A 157 -15.55 2.58 7.42
N LEU A 158 -15.91 2.02 6.26
CA LEU A 158 -16.05 0.57 6.08
C LEU A 158 -14.74 -0.15 6.38
N ALA A 159 -13.63 0.33 5.81
CA ALA A 159 -12.32 -0.26 6.05
C ALA A 159 -11.91 -0.16 7.52
N LEU A 160 -12.05 1.01 8.16
CA LEU A 160 -11.63 1.24 9.52
C LEU A 160 -12.44 0.41 10.52
N PHE A 161 -13.76 0.58 10.51
CA PHE A 161 -14.64 -0.14 11.45
C PHE A 161 -14.73 -1.62 11.13
N GLY A 162 -14.72 -1.98 9.82
CA GLY A 162 -14.70 -3.38 9.39
C GLY A 162 -13.46 -4.12 9.89
N THR A 163 -12.27 -3.53 9.72
CA THR A 163 -11.02 -4.13 10.24
C THR A 163 -10.98 -4.18 11.75
N ALA A 164 -11.47 -3.13 12.44
CA ALA A 164 -11.49 -3.10 13.90
C ALA A 164 -12.41 -4.20 14.49
N ILE A 165 -13.61 -4.33 13.95
CA ILE A 165 -14.56 -5.39 14.35
C ILE A 165 -13.99 -6.76 13.98
N ALA A 166 -13.45 -6.92 12.77
CA ALA A 166 -12.82 -8.15 12.33
C ALA A 166 -11.67 -8.58 13.22
N PHE A 167 -10.84 -7.64 13.68
CA PHE A 167 -9.75 -7.94 14.61
C PHE A 167 -10.27 -8.54 15.93
N VAL A 168 -11.30 -7.96 16.53
CA VAL A 168 -11.91 -8.48 17.76
C VAL A 168 -12.50 -9.88 17.53
N LEU A 169 -13.23 -10.08 16.44
CA LEU A 169 -13.79 -11.39 16.08
C LEU A 169 -12.69 -12.41 15.75
N ALA A 170 -11.61 -11.99 15.10
CA ALA A 170 -10.48 -12.86 14.80
C ALA A 170 -9.74 -13.34 16.05
N LEU A 171 -9.63 -12.49 17.09
CA LEU A 171 -9.12 -12.92 18.40
C LEU A 171 -9.96 -14.05 18.97
N LEU A 172 -11.29 -13.93 18.91
CA LEU A 172 -12.21 -14.98 19.33
C LEU A 172 -12.01 -16.26 18.50
N MET A 173 -11.93 -16.14 17.17
CA MET A 173 -11.74 -17.29 16.28
C MET A 173 -10.41 -18.00 16.52
N VAL A 174 -9.32 -17.26 16.76
CA VAL A 174 -8.02 -17.85 17.10
C VAL A 174 -8.11 -18.55 18.47
N PHE A 175 -8.75 -17.91 19.45
CA PHE A 175 -8.96 -18.53 20.74
C PHE A 175 -9.71 -19.86 20.65
N LEU A 176 -10.80 -19.91 19.87
CA LEU A 176 -11.54 -21.15 19.63
C LEU A 176 -10.67 -22.22 18.92
N ARG A 177 -9.77 -21.79 18.03
CA ARG A 177 -8.94 -22.67 17.22
C ARG A 177 -7.76 -23.28 17.98
N ILE A 178 -7.18 -22.58 18.96
CA ILE A 178 -6.04 -23.07 19.73
C ILE A 178 -6.46 -23.98 20.92
N GLN A 179 -7.78 -24.18 21.11
CA GLN A 179 -8.26 -25.06 22.18
C GLN A 179 -7.97 -26.52 21.80
N GLU A 180 -7.09 -27.16 22.59
CA GLU A 180 -6.81 -28.59 22.49
C GLU A 180 -7.39 -29.30 23.72
N PRO A 181 -8.00 -30.50 23.53
CA PRO A 181 -8.48 -31.30 24.65
C PRO A 181 -7.32 -31.73 25.55
N ASP A 182 -7.41 -31.48 26.83
CA ASP A 182 -6.47 -32.01 27.83
C ASP A 182 -7.00 -33.33 28.43
N LYS A 183 -6.08 -34.18 28.86
CA LYS A 183 -6.43 -35.44 29.57
C LYS A 183 -7.24 -35.20 30.84
N ARG A 184 -7.05 -34.03 31.47
CA ARG A 184 -7.74 -33.62 32.72
C ARG A 184 -9.11 -32.99 32.48
N ASP A 185 -9.48 -32.70 31.23
CA ASP A 185 -10.78 -32.09 30.93
C ASP A 185 -11.91 -33.14 31.13
N ASN A 186 -13.05 -32.68 31.58
CA ASN A 186 -14.29 -33.45 31.57
C ASN A 186 -14.73 -33.70 30.10
N ASP A 187 -15.42 -34.79 29.83
CA ASP A 187 -15.86 -35.17 28.48
C ASP A 187 -16.68 -34.08 27.78
N PHE A 188 -17.52 -33.34 28.53
CA PHE A 188 -18.26 -32.20 27.99
C PHE A 188 -17.34 -31.05 27.56
N VAL A 189 -16.31 -30.75 28.35
CA VAL A 189 -15.31 -29.71 28.00
C VAL A 189 -14.49 -30.12 26.79
N LYS A 190 -14.08 -31.39 26.72
CA LYS A 190 -13.39 -31.95 25.54
C LYS A 190 -14.25 -31.80 24.29
N PHE A 191 -15.54 -32.18 24.38
CA PHE A 191 -16.49 -32.05 23.27
C PHE A 191 -16.60 -30.59 22.82
N LEU A 192 -16.78 -29.66 23.75
CA LEU A 192 -16.90 -28.22 23.44
C LEU A 192 -15.65 -27.68 22.76
N LYS A 193 -14.44 -28.04 23.22
CA LYS A 193 -13.16 -27.65 22.61
C LYS A 193 -13.03 -28.19 21.19
N ILE A 194 -13.41 -29.44 20.94
CA ILE A 194 -13.38 -30.06 19.60
C ILE A 194 -14.35 -29.33 18.66
N VAL A 195 -15.58 -29.07 19.13
CA VAL A 195 -16.60 -28.37 18.33
C VAL A 195 -16.14 -26.93 18.01
N ALA A 196 -15.62 -26.21 18.99
CA ALA A 196 -15.09 -24.85 18.81
C ALA A 196 -13.96 -24.80 17.77
N ASN A 197 -12.99 -25.74 17.86
CA ASN A 197 -11.89 -25.84 16.90
C ASN A 197 -12.40 -26.14 15.48
N LYS A 198 -13.28 -27.13 15.35
CA LYS A 198 -13.87 -27.50 14.05
C LYS A 198 -14.72 -26.37 13.47
N PHE A 199 -15.51 -25.67 14.29
CA PHE A 199 -16.29 -24.51 13.86
C PHE A 199 -15.40 -23.39 13.32
N SER A 200 -14.34 -23.02 14.04
CA SER A 200 -13.41 -22.00 13.58
C SER A 200 -12.76 -22.37 12.26
N ARG A 201 -12.32 -23.63 12.09
CA ARG A 201 -11.73 -24.11 10.82
C ARG A 201 -12.75 -24.06 9.68
N PHE A 202 -13.98 -24.49 9.94
CA PHE A 202 -15.06 -24.52 8.94
C PHE A 202 -15.43 -23.09 8.51
N TYR A 203 -15.58 -22.18 9.47
CA TYR A 203 -15.84 -20.75 9.19
C TYR A 203 -14.77 -20.16 8.29
N ILE A 204 -13.50 -20.30 8.66
CA ILE A 204 -12.37 -19.76 7.89
C ILE A 204 -12.34 -20.39 6.48
N PHE A 205 -12.57 -21.69 6.37
CA PHE A 205 -12.61 -22.39 5.07
C PHE A 205 -13.71 -21.84 4.16
N VAL A 206 -14.93 -21.67 4.67
CA VAL A 206 -16.08 -21.18 3.88
C VAL A 206 -15.88 -19.73 3.46
N ILE A 207 -15.51 -18.87 4.40
CA ILE A 207 -15.37 -17.42 4.14
C ILE A 207 -14.22 -17.15 3.16
N ARG A 208 -13.08 -17.81 3.32
CA ARG A 208 -11.95 -17.63 2.40
C ARG A 208 -12.12 -18.36 1.07
N GLY A 209 -13.01 -19.34 1.03
CA GLY A 209 -13.32 -20.09 -0.18
C GLY A 209 -14.40 -19.48 -1.07
N THR A 210 -15.05 -18.39 -0.65
CA THR A 210 -16.13 -17.74 -1.39
C THR A 210 -15.84 -16.27 -1.65
N PRO A 211 -16.25 -15.70 -2.82
CA PRO A 211 -16.04 -14.28 -3.13
C PRO A 211 -16.82 -13.36 -2.18
N MET A 212 -16.20 -12.29 -1.70
CA MET A 212 -16.86 -11.32 -0.81
C MET A 212 -18.11 -10.69 -1.43
N MET A 213 -18.13 -10.50 -2.75
CA MET A 213 -19.32 -10.03 -3.47
C MET A 213 -20.54 -10.94 -3.26
N VAL A 214 -20.33 -12.27 -3.39
CA VAL A 214 -21.38 -13.26 -3.18
C VAL A 214 -21.84 -13.28 -1.73
N GLN A 215 -20.88 -13.19 -0.78
CA GLN A 215 -21.18 -13.12 0.66
C GLN A 215 -22.05 -11.90 0.98
N SER A 216 -21.75 -10.72 0.41
CA SER A 216 -22.50 -9.49 0.64
C SER A 216 -23.94 -9.59 0.13
N LEU A 217 -24.12 -10.16 -1.07
CA LEU A 217 -25.45 -10.37 -1.66
C LEU A 217 -26.28 -11.36 -0.84
N ILE A 218 -25.69 -12.47 -0.43
CA ILE A 218 -26.36 -13.48 0.40
C ILE A 218 -26.76 -12.87 1.74
N LEU A 219 -25.82 -12.21 2.41
CA LEU A 219 -26.05 -11.64 3.74
C LEU A 219 -27.15 -10.57 3.70
N TYR A 220 -27.05 -9.63 2.76
CA TYR A 220 -28.06 -8.57 2.63
C TYR A 220 -29.45 -9.14 2.39
N ASN A 221 -29.58 -10.02 1.37
CA ASN A 221 -30.87 -10.59 0.98
C ASN A 221 -31.45 -11.52 2.05
N ALA A 222 -30.61 -12.33 2.71
CA ALA A 222 -31.07 -13.23 3.77
C ALA A 222 -31.63 -12.45 4.97
N VAL A 223 -30.91 -11.45 5.45
CA VAL A 223 -31.38 -10.63 6.60
C VAL A 223 -32.59 -9.78 6.21
N PHE A 224 -32.58 -9.18 5.02
CA PHE A 224 -33.71 -8.44 4.49
C PHE A 224 -34.98 -9.35 4.38
N GLY A 225 -34.80 -10.56 3.84
CA GLY A 225 -35.87 -11.54 3.72
C GLY A 225 -36.43 -12.00 5.06
N LEU A 226 -35.58 -12.18 6.07
CA LEU A 226 -35.98 -12.51 7.44
C LEU A 226 -36.91 -11.41 8.02
N PHE A 227 -36.48 -10.14 7.96
CA PHE A 227 -37.31 -9.02 8.42
C PHE A 227 -38.58 -8.86 7.62
N LYS A 228 -38.58 -9.10 6.32
CA LYS A 228 -39.78 -9.08 5.48
C LYS A 228 -40.79 -10.12 5.92
N ARG A 229 -40.32 -11.32 6.32
CA ARG A 229 -41.22 -12.39 6.82
C ARG A 229 -41.87 -12.05 8.15
N THR A 230 -41.30 -11.17 8.98
CA THR A 230 -41.93 -10.70 10.22
C THR A 230 -42.98 -9.60 9.98
N GLY A 231 -43.26 -9.27 8.71
CA GLY A 231 -44.25 -8.24 8.36
C GLY A 231 -43.74 -6.82 8.37
N MET A 232 -42.40 -6.60 8.57
CA MET A 232 -41.83 -5.24 8.56
C MET A 232 -41.96 -4.59 7.18
N SER A 233 -42.26 -3.28 7.18
CA SER A 233 -42.22 -2.48 5.96
C SER A 233 -40.78 -2.33 5.42
N VAL A 234 -40.65 -2.09 4.12
CA VAL A 234 -39.29 -1.84 3.52
C VAL A 234 -38.59 -0.64 4.17
N SER A 235 -39.36 0.39 4.52
CA SER A 235 -38.85 1.59 5.20
C SER A 235 -38.27 1.24 6.56
N ASP A 236 -38.94 0.41 7.37
CA ASP A 236 -38.50 0.01 8.69
C ASP A 236 -37.27 -0.94 8.59
N ILE A 237 -37.30 -1.85 7.61
CA ILE A 237 -36.12 -2.71 7.35
C ILE A 237 -34.90 -1.86 7.03
N ASN A 238 -34.99 -0.86 6.16
CA ASN A 238 -33.89 0.02 5.81
C ASN A 238 -33.40 0.88 6.98
N ARG A 239 -34.19 1.12 8.01
CA ARG A 239 -33.76 1.78 9.24
C ARG A 239 -32.95 0.85 10.14
N VAL A 240 -33.33 -0.42 10.26
CA VAL A 240 -32.69 -1.42 11.12
C VAL A 240 -31.49 -2.05 10.42
N TRP A 241 -31.62 -2.30 9.11
CA TRP A 241 -30.63 -2.94 8.26
C TRP A 241 -30.25 -2.05 7.06
N PRO A 242 -29.65 -0.87 7.30
CA PRO A 242 -29.19 -0.01 6.21
C PRO A 242 -28.06 -0.67 5.43
N LEU A 243 -27.94 -0.34 4.15
CA LEU A 243 -26.93 -0.88 3.25
C LEU A 243 -25.49 -0.74 3.80
N PHE A 244 -25.20 0.37 4.48
CA PHE A 244 -23.91 0.57 5.15
C PHE A 244 -23.63 -0.49 6.21
N LEU A 245 -24.61 -0.81 7.05
CA LEU A 245 -24.48 -1.82 8.08
C LEU A 245 -24.27 -3.22 7.48
N ALA A 246 -25.02 -3.54 6.43
CA ALA A 246 -24.85 -4.79 5.69
C ALA A 246 -23.44 -4.91 5.11
N GLY A 247 -22.93 -3.85 4.49
CA GLY A 247 -21.56 -3.77 3.99
C GLY A 247 -20.51 -3.91 5.12
N LEU A 248 -20.73 -3.20 6.23
CA LEU A 248 -19.83 -3.25 7.40
C LEU A 248 -19.74 -4.67 7.98
N VAL A 249 -20.89 -5.34 8.16
CA VAL A 249 -20.92 -6.73 8.65
C VAL A 249 -20.24 -7.66 7.66
N THR A 250 -20.46 -7.48 6.35
CA THR A 250 -19.80 -8.30 5.32
C THR A 250 -18.29 -8.16 5.39
N VAL A 251 -17.75 -6.93 5.39
CA VAL A 251 -16.29 -6.69 5.52
C VAL A 251 -15.77 -7.29 6.82
N SER A 252 -16.48 -7.06 7.94
CA SER A 252 -16.06 -7.56 9.25
C SER A 252 -15.98 -9.08 9.28
N LEU A 253 -16.98 -9.79 8.77
CA LEU A 253 -16.97 -11.25 8.69
C LEU A 253 -15.89 -11.77 7.74
N ASN A 254 -15.74 -11.15 6.57
CA ASN A 254 -14.72 -11.56 5.62
C ASN A 254 -13.31 -11.41 6.20
N SER A 255 -12.96 -10.21 6.67
CA SER A 255 -11.65 -9.93 7.24
C SER A 255 -11.38 -10.71 8.53
N THR A 256 -12.40 -11.13 9.29
CA THR A 256 -12.25 -12.01 10.46
C THR A 256 -11.53 -13.30 10.09
N ALA A 257 -11.89 -13.90 8.95
CA ALA A 257 -11.27 -15.16 8.52
C ALA A 257 -9.79 -14.98 8.13
N TYR A 258 -9.44 -13.85 7.50
CA TYR A 258 -8.05 -13.53 7.15
C TYR A 258 -7.23 -13.18 8.38
N LEU A 259 -7.73 -12.30 9.24
CA LEU A 259 -7.04 -11.89 10.47
C LEU A 259 -6.86 -13.05 11.45
N ALA A 260 -7.79 -14.00 11.52
CA ALA A 260 -7.63 -15.21 12.33
C ALA A 260 -6.42 -16.04 11.88
N GLU A 261 -6.19 -16.18 10.58
CA GLU A 261 -4.99 -16.87 10.07
C GLU A 261 -3.71 -16.05 10.30
N VAL A 262 -3.76 -14.73 10.14
CA VAL A 262 -2.65 -13.83 10.46
C VAL A 262 -2.23 -13.95 11.92
N LEU A 263 -3.19 -13.89 12.85
CA LEU A 263 -2.93 -14.02 14.29
C LEU A 263 -2.40 -15.41 14.64
N ARG A 264 -2.96 -16.47 14.05
CA ARG A 264 -2.44 -17.83 14.23
C ARG A 264 -0.99 -17.93 13.73
N GLY A 265 -0.68 -17.38 12.58
CA GLY A 265 0.68 -17.32 12.06
C GLY A 265 1.61 -16.55 13.00
N GLY A 266 1.15 -15.44 13.57
CA GLY A 266 1.87 -14.66 14.57
C GLY A 266 2.17 -15.43 15.86
N ILE A 267 1.24 -16.28 16.33
CA ILE A 267 1.46 -17.17 17.47
C ILE A 267 2.53 -18.22 17.15
N LEU A 268 2.45 -18.85 15.97
CA LEU A 268 3.42 -19.86 15.56
C LEU A 268 4.82 -19.29 15.28
N ALA A 269 4.92 -17.99 15.02
CA ALA A 269 6.19 -17.30 14.82
C ALA A 269 6.91 -16.92 16.13
N VAL A 270 6.26 -17.11 17.28
CA VAL A 270 6.91 -16.93 18.59
C VAL A 270 7.77 -18.17 18.87
N ASP A 271 9.01 -17.94 19.31
CA ASP A 271 9.94 -19.02 19.67
C ASP A 271 9.34 -19.93 20.74
N ALA A 272 9.35 -21.25 20.50
CA ALA A 272 8.81 -22.25 21.41
C ALA A 272 9.48 -22.20 22.79
N GLY A 273 10.76 -21.85 22.85
CA GLY A 273 11.50 -21.66 24.10
C GLY A 273 10.89 -20.59 25.04
N GLN A 274 10.15 -19.60 24.47
CA GLN A 274 9.44 -18.62 25.29
C GLN A 274 8.30 -19.26 26.11
N MET A 275 7.59 -20.20 25.50
CA MET A 275 6.55 -20.98 26.18
C MET A 275 7.17 -21.91 27.23
N GLU A 276 8.24 -22.61 26.88
CA GLU A 276 8.94 -23.54 27.80
C GLU A 276 9.54 -22.82 28.98
N ALA A 277 10.23 -21.69 28.76
CA ALA A 277 10.79 -20.85 29.82
C ALA A 277 9.72 -20.34 30.79
N ALA A 278 8.59 -19.84 30.27
CA ALA A 278 7.48 -19.38 31.09
C ALA A 278 6.88 -20.51 31.95
N ARG A 279 6.78 -21.72 31.37
CA ARG A 279 6.30 -22.91 32.10
C ARG A 279 7.30 -23.39 33.15
N SER A 280 8.59 -23.32 32.89
CA SER A 280 9.65 -23.63 33.87
C SER A 280 9.63 -22.69 35.08
N LEU A 281 9.16 -21.45 34.89
CA LEU A 281 8.91 -20.48 35.98
C LEU A 281 7.59 -20.71 36.72
N GLY A 282 6.92 -21.85 36.52
CA GLY A 282 5.69 -22.23 37.22
C GLY A 282 4.39 -21.68 36.63
N MET A 283 4.42 -21.01 35.47
CA MET A 283 3.19 -20.54 34.82
C MET A 283 2.38 -21.71 34.25
N THR A 284 1.05 -21.64 34.40
CA THR A 284 0.17 -22.54 33.66
C THR A 284 0.26 -22.26 32.16
N HIS A 285 -0.13 -23.21 31.32
CA HIS A 285 -0.14 -23.01 29.86
C HIS A 285 -0.90 -21.74 29.46
N TRP A 286 -2.05 -21.50 30.04
CA TRP A 286 -2.86 -20.30 29.80
C TRP A 286 -2.19 -19.00 30.24
N GLN A 287 -1.53 -19.03 31.42
CA GLN A 287 -0.77 -17.86 31.89
C GLN A 287 0.41 -17.54 30.98
N ALA A 288 1.16 -18.55 30.56
CA ALA A 288 2.27 -18.41 29.61
C ALA A 288 1.77 -17.89 28.23
N MET A 289 0.67 -18.47 27.72
CA MET A 289 0.05 -18.01 26.50
C MET A 289 -0.36 -16.53 26.59
N ARG A 290 -1.10 -16.14 27.64
CA ARG A 290 -1.64 -14.78 27.78
C ARG A 290 -0.57 -13.73 28.07
N LYS A 291 0.43 -14.04 28.92
CA LYS A 291 1.41 -13.07 29.41
C LYS A 291 2.67 -12.98 28.57
N VAL A 292 3.05 -14.06 27.87
CA VAL A 292 4.33 -14.16 27.15
C VAL A 292 4.13 -14.28 25.65
N VAL A 293 3.39 -15.30 25.19
CA VAL A 293 3.27 -15.61 23.76
C VAL A 293 2.34 -14.64 23.04
N PHE A 294 1.17 -14.39 23.56
CA PHE A 294 0.14 -13.60 22.88
C PHE A 294 0.54 -12.13 22.63
N PRO A 295 1.17 -11.40 23.59
CA PRO A 295 1.64 -10.04 23.31
C PRO A 295 2.71 -10.00 22.20
N GLN A 296 3.58 -11.00 22.13
CA GLN A 296 4.58 -11.12 21.08
C GLN A 296 3.92 -11.46 19.73
N ALA A 297 2.96 -12.38 19.72
CA ALA A 297 2.21 -12.76 18.55
C ALA A 297 1.46 -11.56 17.92
N ILE A 298 0.82 -10.71 18.75
CA ILE A 298 0.17 -9.48 18.27
C ILE A 298 1.20 -8.54 17.62
N LYS A 299 2.36 -8.32 18.26
CA LYS A 299 3.42 -7.47 17.68
C LYS A 299 3.90 -8.01 16.34
N ASN A 300 4.09 -9.33 16.22
CA ASN A 300 4.49 -9.98 14.97
C ASN A 300 3.41 -9.85 13.87
N SER A 301 2.13 -9.86 14.26
CA SER A 301 0.99 -9.77 13.34
C SER A 301 0.63 -8.34 12.95
N LEU A 302 1.08 -7.32 13.67
CA LEU A 302 0.65 -5.94 13.51
C LEU A 302 0.84 -5.38 12.07
N PRO A 303 1.96 -5.64 11.37
CA PRO A 303 2.11 -5.20 9.99
C PRO A 303 1.06 -5.82 9.06
N ALA A 304 0.72 -7.09 9.26
CA ALA A 304 -0.28 -7.79 8.45
C ALA A 304 -1.71 -7.34 8.79
N ILE A 305 -2.02 -7.03 10.05
CA ILE A 305 -3.30 -6.45 10.47
C ILE A 305 -3.49 -5.07 9.81
N GLY A 306 -2.45 -4.24 9.80
CA GLY A 306 -2.52 -2.95 9.12
C GLY A 306 -2.65 -3.07 7.59
N ASN A 307 -2.06 -4.10 6.99
CA ASN A 307 -2.23 -4.39 5.58
C ASN A 307 -3.67 -4.80 5.25
N GLU A 308 -4.34 -5.52 6.14
CA GLU A 308 -5.76 -5.87 5.98
C GLU A 308 -6.66 -4.63 5.91
N PHE A 309 -6.35 -3.58 6.68
CA PHE A 309 -7.04 -2.30 6.55
C PHE A 309 -6.88 -1.69 5.14
N ILE A 310 -5.68 -1.77 4.55
CA ILE A 310 -5.42 -1.28 3.19
C ILE A 310 -6.19 -2.11 2.15
N ILE A 311 -6.21 -3.42 2.32
CA ILE A 311 -6.99 -4.35 1.48
C ILE A 311 -8.47 -3.98 1.56
N ASN A 312 -9.01 -3.74 2.73
CA ASN A 312 -10.42 -3.39 2.94
C ASN A 312 -10.82 -2.06 2.27
N ILE A 313 -9.90 -1.10 2.13
CA ILE A 313 -10.16 0.12 1.33
C ILE A 313 -10.45 -0.25 -0.12
N GLN A 314 -9.73 -1.20 -0.71
CA GLN A 314 -9.91 -1.63 -2.10
C GLN A 314 -11.10 -2.57 -2.24
N ASP A 315 -11.20 -3.55 -1.36
CA ASP A 315 -12.23 -4.60 -1.43
C ASP A 315 -13.63 -4.08 -1.11
N SER A 316 -13.76 -2.97 -0.36
CA SER A 316 -15.06 -2.31 -0.17
C SER A 316 -15.73 -1.93 -1.49
N SER A 317 -14.95 -1.70 -2.57
CA SER A 317 -15.46 -1.39 -3.91
C SER A 317 -16.44 -2.42 -4.47
N VAL A 318 -16.34 -3.68 -4.03
CA VAL A 318 -17.23 -4.77 -4.43
C VAL A 318 -18.65 -4.57 -3.87
N LEU A 319 -18.79 -3.86 -2.75
CA LEU A 319 -20.07 -3.63 -2.07
C LEU A 319 -21.02 -2.67 -2.83
N CYS A 320 -20.49 -1.98 -3.85
CA CYS A 320 -21.31 -1.17 -4.75
C CYS A 320 -22.42 -2.00 -5.44
N VAL A 321 -22.23 -3.32 -5.57
CA VAL A 321 -23.22 -4.25 -6.15
C VAL A 321 -24.47 -4.37 -5.28
N VAL A 322 -24.30 -4.28 -3.96
CA VAL A 322 -25.42 -4.31 -3.00
C VAL A 322 -26.07 -2.92 -2.85
N GLY A 323 -25.38 -1.86 -3.34
CA GLY A 323 -25.86 -0.48 -3.26
C GLY A 323 -25.25 0.32 -2.10
N VAL A 324 -24.17 -0.16 -1.51
CA VAL A 324 -23.42 0.61 -0.50
C VAL A 324 -22.79 1.82 -1.18
N SER A 325 -23.00 3.00 -0.62
CA SER A 325 -22.56 4.29 -1.18
C SER A 325 -21.06 4.54 -0.98
N ASP A 326 -20.24 3.56 -1.32
CA ASP A 326 -18.77 3.67 -1.30
C ASP A 326 -18.23 4.49 -2.49
N LEU A 327 -16.92 4.63 -2.59
CA LEU A 327 -16.29 5.38 -3.67
C LEU A 327 -16.62 4.81 -5.06
N MET A 328 -16.69 3.49 -5.19
CA MET A 328 -17.01 2.85 -6.48
C MET A 328 -18.46 3.07 -6.88
N PHE A 329 -19.41 3.02 -5.92
CA PHE A 329 -20.81 3.34 -6.16
C PHE A 329 -20.99 4.79 -6.62
N MET A 330 -20.34 5.74 -5.94
CA MET A 330 -20.40 7.15 -6.32
C MET A 330 -19.74 7.39 -7.67
N THR A 331 -18.65 6.73 -7.97
CA THR A 331 -18.01 6.76 -9.29
C THR A 331 -18.96 6.31 -10.40
N ARG A 332 -19.67 5.20 -10.19
CA ARG A 332 -20.66 4.69 -11.16
C ARG A 332 -21.83 5.65 -11.32
N SER A 333 -22.26 6.30 -10.24
CA SER A 333 -23.31 7.31 -10.29
C SER A 333 -22.89 8.52 -11.13
N VAL A 334 -21.64 9.02 -10.93
CA VAL A 334 -21.09 10.11 -11.74
C VAL A 334 -20.92 9.68 -13.20
N ALA A 335 -20.44 8.46 -13.44
CA ALA A 335 -20.33 7.91 -14.78
C ALA A 335 -21.67 7.86 -15.52
N GLY A 336 -22.76 7.57 -14.81
CA GLY A 336 -24.11 7.62 -15.36
C GLY A 336 -24.60 9.03 -15.67
N ILE A 337 -24.24 10.04 -14.85
CA ILE A 337 -24.62 11.45 -15.08
C ILE A 337 -24.00 11.99 -16.38
N TYR A 338 -22.72 11.70 -16.60
CA TYR A 338 -21.97 12.28 -17.73
C TYR A 338 -21.82 11.34 -18.93
N TYR A 339 -22.20 10.07 -18.81
CA TYR A 339 -21.96 9.02 -19.82
C TYR A 339 -20.48 8.87 -20.17
N LYS A 340 -19.59 9.09 -19.20
CA LYS A 340 -18.12 9.07 -19.31
C LYS A 340 -17.51 8.09 -18.31
N GLY A 341 -17.69 6.79 -18.59
CA GLY A 341 -17.26 5.73 -17.68
C GLY A 341 -15.75 5.65 -17.50
N THR A 342 -15.00 5.70 -18.60
CA THR A 342 -13.53 5.57 -18.56
C THR A 342 -12.88 6.65 -17.71
N GLU A 343 -13.28 7.90 -17.92
CA GLU A 343 -12.77 9.06 -17.20
C GLU A 343 -13.09 8.96 -15.70
N CYS A 344 -14.33 8.56 -15.37
CA CYS A 344 -14.74 8.36 -13.98
C CYS A 344 -13.96 7.25 -13.28
N TYR A 345 -13.74 6.11 -13.95
CA TYR A 345 -12.96 5.02 -13.37
C TYR A 345 -11.47 5.38 -13.22
N LEU A 346 -10.90 6.20 -14.10
CA LEU A 346 -9.57 6.74 -13.93
C LEU A 346 -9.47 7.68 -12.71
N ILE A 347 -10.49 8.53 -12.48
CA ILE A 347 -10.56 9.35 -11.26
C ILE A 347 -10.60 8.43 -10.02
N ALA A 348 -11.45 7.41 -10.02
CA ALA A 348 -11.54 6.46 -8.91
C ALA A 348 -10.20 5.76 -8.66
N ALA A 349 -9.52 5.30 -9.72
CA ALA A 349 -8.22 4.65 -9.61
C ALA A 349 -7.17 5.57 -8.95
N ILE A 350 -7.13 6.85 -9.33
CA ILE A 350 -6.23 7.84 -8.72
C ILE A 350 -6.58 8.03 -7.24
N VAL A 351 -7.87 8.14 -6.90
CA VAL A 351 -8.30 8.32 -5.51
C VAL A 351 -7.98 7.08 -4.66
N TYR A 352 -8.24 5.86 -5.15
CA TYR A 352 -7.87 4.63 -4.46
C TYR A 352 -6.35 4.52 -4.27
N LEU A 353 -5.56 4.87 -5.30
CA LEU A 353 -4.09 4.89 -5.20
C LEU A 353 -3.61 5.85 -4.12
N PHE A 354 -4.20 7.04 -4.05
CA PHE A 354 -3.89 8.03 -3.03
C PHE A 354 -4.26 7.55 -1.62
N LEU A 355 -5.46 6.99 -1.43
CA LEU A 355 -5.93 6.45 -0.16
C LEU A 355 -5.02 5.30 0.33
N THR A 356 -4.69 4.36 -0.54
CA THR A 356 -3.83 3.22 -0.19
C THR A 356 -2.39 3.64 0.07
N TYR A 357 -1.86 4.61 -0.68
CA TYR A 357 -0.55 5.18 -0.44
C TYR A 357 -0.46 5.89 0.92
N LEU A 358 -1.43 6.76 1.23
CA LEU A 358 -1.50 7.47 2.50
C LEU A 358 -1.63 6.48 3.67
N SER A 359 -2.50 5.48 3.55
CA SER A 359 -2.68 4.41 4.54
C SER A 359 -1.39 3.59 4.74
N SER A 360 -0.64 3.32 3.67
CA SER A 360 0.64 2.62 3.74
C SER A 360 1.72 3.43 4.44
N LEU A 361 1.75 4.75 4.23
CA LEU A 361 2.66 5.64 4.95
C LEU A 361 2.33 5.67 6.46
N LEU A 362 1.04 5.78 6.79
CA LEU A 362 0.57 5.76 8.17
C LEU A 362 0.93 4.43 8.85
N LEU A 363 0.69 3.31 8.17
CA LEU A 363 1.04 1.98 8.68
C LEU A 363 2.55 1.85 8.95
N LYS A 364 3.40 2.29 8.02
CA LYS A 364 4.86 2.29 8.20
C LYS A 364 5.30 3.15 9.40
N ALA A 365 4.67 4.30 9.61
CA ALA A 365 4.96 5.17 10.74
C ALA A 365 4.59 4.53 12.09
N ILE A 366 3.48 3.80 12.15
CA ILE A 366 3.02 3.10 13.35
C ILE A 366 3.89 1.86 13.62
N THR A 367 4.04 0.99 12.63
CA THR A 367 4.76 -0.28 12.80
C THR A 367 6.27 -0.08 12.98
N GLY A 368 6.87 0.92 12.32
CA GLY A 368 8.29 1.23 12.47
C GLY A 368 8.69 1.63 13.90
N LYS A 369 7.79 2.26 14.65
CA LYS A 369 8.01 2.57 16.07
C LYS A 369 7.90 1.35 16.98
N MET A 370 7.09 0.35 16.61
CA MET A 370 6.80 -0.81 17.42
C MET A 370 7.71 -2.01 17.15
N THR A 371 8.30 -2.09 15.96
CA THR A 371 9.24 -3.14 15.53
C THR A 371 10.70 -2.70 15.56
N ALA A 372 10.99 -1.48 16.03
CA ALA A 372 12.37 -1.04 16.23
C ALA A 372 13.08 -2.04 17.17
N PRO A 373 14.23 -2.61 16.77
CA PRO A 373 14.97 -3.53 17.62
C PRO A 373 15.36 -2.82 18.91
N ASP A 374 15.06 -3.48 20.03
CA ASP A 374 15.42 -3.00 21.36
C ASP A 374 16.94 -2.76 21.39
N ASN A 375 17.37 -1.52 21.56
CA ASN A 375 18.79 -1.12 21.52
C ASN A 375 19.63 -1.82 22.61
N THR A 376 19.01 -2.53 23.55
CA THR A 376 19.67 -3.35 24.57
C THR A 376 20.50 -4.48 24.00
N LYS A 377 20.13 -5.06 22.81
CA LYS A 377 20.94 -6.11 22.17
C LYS A 377 22.21 -5.57 21.51
N ARG A 378 22.26 -4.28 21.17
CA ARG A 378 23.46 -3.64 20.60
C ARG A 378 24.54 -3.37 21.65
N HIS A 379 24.16 -3.14 22.89
CA HIS A 379 25.12 -2.94 23.99
C HIS A 379 25.75 -4.25 24.48
N GLN A 380 25.03 -5.37 24.44
CA GLN A 380 25.60 -6.68 24.82
C GLN A 380 26.61 -7.21 23.77
N GLY A 381 26.37 -6.99 22.48
CA GLY A 381 27.33 -7.36 21.43
C GLY A 381 28.64 -6.56 21.47
N ASN A 382 28.60 -5.31 21.92
CA ASN A 382 29.79 -4.49 22.10
C ASN A 382 30.55 -4.82 23.40
N GLN A 383 29.83 -5.17 24.48
CA GLN A 383 30.47 -5.55 25.73
C GLN A 383 31.20 -6.91 25.68
N THR A 384 30.67 -7.87 24.87
CA THR A 384 31.36 -9.15 24.65
C THR A 384 32.57 -9.00 23.70
N ALA A 385 32.53 -8.04 22.79
CA ALA A 385 33.69 -7.73 21.93
C ALA A 385 34.83 -7.03 22.69
N ASP A 386 34.48 -6.17 23.66
CA ASP A 386 35.46 -5.47 24.51
C ASP A 386 36.07 -6.38 25.59
N LEU A 387 35.41 -7.48 25.95
CA LEU A 387 35.89 -8.45 26.94
C LEU A 387 36.67 -9.62 26.36
N GLY A 388 36.91 -9.67 25.03
CA GLY A 388 37.74 -10.68 24.35
C GLY A 388 37.24 -12.13 24.53
N LEU A 389 35.94 -12.33 24.89
CA LEU A 389 35.37 -13.66 25.09
C LEU A 389 34.94 -14.25 23.73
N PRO A 390 35.25 -15.53 23.45
CA PRO A 390 34.85 -16.18 22.21
C PRO A 390 33.34 -16.28 22.14
N SER A 391 32.77 -15.88 20.99
CA SER A 391 31.35 -16.04 20.67
C SER A 391 30.98 -17.53 20.73
N SER A 392 30.13 -17.93 21.66
CA SER A 392 29.51 -19.25 21.63
C SER A 392 28.58 -19.35 20.42
N ASN A 393 28.92 -20.30 19.54
CA ASN A 393 28.05 -20.72 18.41
C ASN A 393 26.72 -21.29 18.89
#